data_494da14e80306ce7473c4d8fb571ecc0
#
_entry.id   494da14e80306ce7473c4d8fb571ecc0
#
_cell.length_a   1.000
_cell.length_b   1.000
_cell.length_c   1.000
_cell.angle_alpha   90.00
_cell.angle_beta   90.00
_cell.angle_gamma   90.00
#
_symmetry.space_group_name_H-M   'P 1'
#
loop_
_entity.id
_entity.type
_entity.pdbx_description
1 polymer ?
#
loop_
_entity_poly.entity_id
_entity_poly.type
_entity_poly.pdbx_seq_one_letter_code
_entity_poly.pdbx_strand_id
1 'polypeptide(L)'
;MCTLLTSGSDFVWNSLRDFAGSTGIAGFFAEMGWGNVAMICVAFFLLYLAIRHKFEPLLLFTIAFGMLLTNLPDANLYHTELFEGGHVHWDIFVANAGLLDYLYLGVKLGIYPCLIFVGVGAMTDFGPLIANPKSFLLGAAAQIGIFTTFLGAYALGFTPAQAGSIGIIGGADGPTAIYLTSMLSPELLGPIAVAAYSYMALVPVIQPPIMRALTTKKERAIRMQTLRPVSKLERILFPIVITVIIALLLPSAAPLIGCLMLGNLMKECGVVDRLSKTVQNELMNIVVIFLGLTVGATATAEAFLNFRTLGILVLGVIAFGLGTAGGVLLAKFMNLFSKEGNKINPLIGSAGVSAVPMAARVSQVEGQKEDPGNYLLMHAMGPNVAGVVGSAVAAGILLSFLG
;
A
#
# COMPACT_ATOMS: atom_id res chain seq x y z
N MET A 1 18.74 37.76 -55.25
CA MET A 1 17.97 36.48 -55.36
C MET A 1 18.68 35.34 -54.63
N CYS A 2 19.98 35.24 -54.59
CA CYS A 2 20.75 34.21 -53.89
C CYS A 2 20.70 34.35 -52.35
N THR A 3 20.65 35.55 -51.78
CA THR A 3 20.59 35.85 -50.35
C THR A 3 19.22 35.50 -49.68
N LEU A 4 18.14 35.50 -50.45
CA LEU A 4 16.80 35.09 -49.94
C LEU A 4 16.64 33.59 -49.86
N LEU A 5 17.35 32.85 -50.73
CA LEU A 5 17.32 31.36 -50.71
C LEU A 5 18.19 30.79 -49.58
N THR A 6 19.31 31.43 -49.22
CA THR A 6 20.13 31.05 -48.08
C THR A 6 19.41 31.29 -46.75
N SER A 7 18.67 32.41 -46.60
CA SER A 7 17.89 32.68 -45.39
C SER A 7 16.74 31.71 -45.19
N GLY A 8 16.13 31.19 -46.26
CA GLY A 8 15.06 30.20 -46.19
C GLY A 8 15.59 28.80 -45.81
N SER A 9 16.73 28.37 -46.36
CA SER A 9 17.38 27.12 -45.98
C SER A 9 17.88 27.15 -44.53
N ASP A 10 18.47 28.27 -44.11
CA ASP A 10 18.95 28.43 -42.73
C ASP A 10 17.80 28.45 -41.73
N PHE A 11 16.66 29.07 -42.07
CA PHE A 11 15.45 29.02 -41.26
C PHE A 11 14.94 27.60 -41.12
N VAL A 12 14.83 26.83 -42.20
CA VAL A 12 14.39 25.43 -42.17
C VAL A 12 15.35 24.55 -41.37
N TRP A 13 16.66 24.71 -41.59
CA TRP A 13 17.66 23.97 -40.83
C TRP A 13 17.66 24.29 -39.33
N ASN A 14 17.56 25.59 -38.98
CA ASN A 14 17.44 25.98 -37.56
C ASN A 14 16.15 25.47 -36.95
N SER A 15 15.02 25.59 -37.63
CA SER A 15 13.74 25.05 -37.16
C SER A 15 13.76 23.51 -36.99
N LEU A 16 14.40 22.77 -37.89
CA LEU A 16 14.59 21.34 -37.77
C LEU A 16 15.53 20.96 -36.62
N ARG A 17 16.58 21.73 -36.44
CA ARG A 17 17.54 21.55 -35.34
C ARG A 17 16.88 21.85 -33.98
N ASP A 18 16.13 22.95 -33.91
CA ASP A 18 15.38 23.34 -32.71
C ASP A 18 14.29 22.31 -32.40
N PHE A 19 13.59 21.82 -33.43
CA PHE A 19 12.62 20.71 -33.28
C PHE A 19 13.31 19.42 -32.80
N ALA A 20 14.43 19.02 -33.38
CA ALA A 20 15.18 17.85 -32.96
C ALA A 20 15.69 17.99 -31.51
N GLY A 21 16.13 19.22 -31.13
CA GLY A 21 16.58 19.56 -29.78
C GLY A 21 15.44 19.59 -28.76
N SER A 22 14.21 19.90 -29.19
CA SER A 22 13.01 19.91 -28.33
C SER A 22 12.33 18.54 -28.20
N THR A 23 12.86 17.50 -28.87
CA THR A 23 12.33 16.14 -28.69
C THR A 23 12.87 15.51 -27.43
N GLY A 24 12.06 14.77 -26.69
CA GLY A 24 12.50 14.01 -25.52
C GLY A 24 13.64 13.01 -25.81
N ILE A 25 13.91 12.70 -27.10
CA ILE A 25 15.08 11.88 -27.49
C ILE A 25 16.39 12.60 -27.14
N ALA A 26 16.46 13.92 -27.31
CA ALA A 26 17.64 14.70 -26.95
C ALA A 26 17.90 14.65 -25.42
N GLY A 27 16.86 14.62 -24.60
CA GLY A 27 16.95 14.56 -23.16
C GLY A 27 17.61 13.26 -22.62
N PHE A 28 17.57 12.14 -23.37
CA PHE A 28 18.30 10.94 -22.98
C PHE A 28 19.83 11.07 -23.04
N PHE A 29 20.33 12.08 -23.74
CA PHE A 29 21.76 12.37 -23.81
C PHE A 29 22.20 13.44 -22.80
N ALA A 30 21.26 13.96 -21.98
CA ALA A 30 21.55 14.86 -20.88
C ALA A 30 22.15 14.11 -19.67
N GLU A 31 22.61 14.86 -18.67
CA GLU A 31 23.37 14.35 -17.52
C GLU A 31 22.69 13.22 -16.74
N MET A 32 21.33 13.22 -16.63
CA MET A 32 20.53 12.16 -15.98
C MET A 32 19.87 11.19 -16.96
N GLY A 33 20.17 11.26 -18.25
CA GLY A 33 19.48 10.45 -19.28
C GLY A 33 19.60 8.94 -19.07
N TRP A 34 20.72 8.44 -18.58
CA TRP A 34 20.91 7.03 -18.25
C TRP A 34 20.00 6.57 -17.09
N GLY A 35 19.77 7.45 -16.10
CA GLY A 35 18.87 7.18 -15.00
C GLY A 35 17.43 7.04 -15.48
N ASN A 36 16.99 7.92 -16.38
CA ASN A 36 15.67 7.84 -17.00
C ASN A 36 15.50 6.52 -17.78
N VAL A 37 16.51 6.10 -18.56
CA VAL A 37 16.48 4.80 -19.25
C VAL A 37 16.36 3.64 -18.27
N ALA A 38 17.13 3.66 -17.16
CA ALA A 38 17.04 2.65 -16.13
C ALA A 38 15.63 2.58 -15.49
N MET A 39 15.03 3.73 -15.18
CA MET A 39 13.68 3.79 -14.62
C MET A 39 12.59 3.34 -15.61
N ILE A 40 12.75 3.64 -16.89
CA ILE A 40 11.87 3.12 -17.95
C ILE A 40 11.97 1.58 -18.02
N CYS A 41 13.17 1.02 -17.91
CA CYS A 41 13.35 -0.43 -17.84
C CYS A 41 12.68 -1.04 -16.59
N VAL A 42 12.79 -0.38 -15.43
CA VAL A 42 12.08 -0.79 -14.21
C VAL A 42 10.57 -0.71 -14.42
N ALA A 43 10.06 0.36 -15.04
CA ALA A 43 8.64 0.50 -15.34
C ALA A 43 8.13 -0.63 -16.26
N PHE A 44 8.88 -0.97 -17.32
CA PHE A 44 8.53 -2.11 -18.19
C PHE A 44 8.57 -3.44 -17.45
N PHE A 45 9.52 -3.64 -16.56
CA PHE A 45 9.58 -4.83 -15.72
C PHE A 45 8.36 -4.94 -14.80
N LEU A 46 7.96 -3.86 -14.13
CA LEU A 46 6.76 -3.82 -13.29
C LEU A 46 5.48 -4.04 -14.11
N LEU A 47 5.37 -3.43 -15.30
CA LEU A 47 4.26 -3.69 -16.23
C LEU A 47 4.20 -5.16 -16.65
N TYR A 48 5.35 -5.77 -16.95
CA TYR A 48 5.42 -7.20 -17.25
C TYR A 48 4.90 -8.07 -16.08
N LEU A 49 5.31 -7.75 -14.85
CA LEU A 49 4.82 -8.45 -13.66
C LEU A 49 3.29 -8.28 -13.47
N ALA A 50 2.78 -7.07 -13.65
CA ALA A 50 1.35 -6.79 -13.54
C ALA A 50 0.53 -7.52 -14.61
N ILE A 51 0.97 -7.47 -15.89
CA ILE A 51 0.22 -8.02 -17.02
C ILE A 51 0.36 -9.55 -17.09
N ARG A 52 1.60 -10.07 -17.03
CA ARG A 52 1.88 -11.49 -17.26
C ARG A 52 1.63 -12.34 -16.02
N HIS A 53 2.05 -11.86 -14.86
CA HIS A 53 1.95 -12.58 -13.59
C HIS A 53 0.75 -12.17 -12.75
N LYS A 54 -0.01 -11.14 -13.17
CA LYS A 54 -1.19 -10.61 -12.47
C LYS A 54 -0.89 -10.21 -11.01
N PHE A 55 0.31 -9.70 -10.76
CA PHE A 55 0.72 -9.21 -9.45
C PHE A 55 0.07 -7.85 -9.20
N GLU A 56 -0.86 -7.77 -8.24
CA GLU A 56 -1.63 -6.56 -7.89
C GLU A 56 -1.98 -5.71 -9.13
N PRO A 57 -2.69 -6.30 -10.13
CA PRO A 57 -2.76 -5.72 -11.47
C PRO A 57 -3.38 -4.32 -11.50
N LEU A 58 -4.26 -3.99 -10.55
CA LEU A 58 -4.94 -2.69 -10.54
C LEU A 58 -3.98 -1.54 -10.20
N LEU A 59 -3.19 -1.68 -9.12
CA LEU A 59 -2.31 -0.62 -8.64
C LEU A 59 -0.92 -0.69 -9.26
N LEU A 60 -0.31 -1.88 -9.33
CA LEU A 60 1.04 -2.01 -9.89
C LEU A 60 1.10 -1.58 -11.36
N PHE A 61 0.04 -1.86 -12.14
CA PHE A 61 -0.07 -1.44 -13.54
C PHE A 61 -0.08 0.09 -13.67
N THR A 62 -0.92 0.77 -12.88
CA THR A 62 -1.05 2.24 -12.94
C THR A 62 0.18 2.95 -12.38
N ILE A 63 0.81 2.41 -11.31
CA ILE A 63 2.08 2.92 -10.76
C ILE A 63 3.19 2.79 -11.80
N ALA A 64 3.34 1.63 -12.42
CA ALA A 64 4.38 1.40 -13.41
C ALA A 64 4.19 2.30 -14.64
N PHE A 65 2.95 2.58 -15.04
CA PHE A 65 2.68 3.49 -16.15
C PHE A 65 2.95 4.95 -15.76
N GLY A 66 2.61 5.37 -14.54
CA GLY A 66 2.97 6.69 -14.01
C GLY A 66 4.49 6.89 -13.95
N MET A 67 5.24 5.88 -13.48
CA MET A 67 6.70 5.85 -13.49
C MET A 67 7.26 5.98 -14.92
N LEU A 68 6.66 5.29 -15.89
CA LEU A 68 7.05 5.42 -17.29
C LEU A 68 6.91 6.87 -17.77
N LEU A 69 5.73 7.48 -17.52
CA LEU A 69 5.42 8.83 -18.00
C LEU A 69 6.36 9.89 -17.42
N THR A 70 6.67 9.82 -16.14
CA THR A 70 7.51 10.84 -15.47
C THR A 70 8.99 10.71 -15.83
N ASN A 71 9.46 9.55 -16.25
CA ASN A 71 10.83 9.31 -16.67
C ASN A 71 11.05 9.47 -18.19
N LEU A 72 10.03 9.90 -18.94
CA LEU A 72 10.21 10.37 -20.32
C LEU A 72 10.75 11.79 -20.28
N PRO A 73 11.96 12.05 -20.86
CA PRO A 73 12.53 13.39 -20.84
C PRO A 73 11.61 14.42 -21.52
N ASP A 74 11.60 15.64 -21.00
CA ASP A 74 10.85 16.80 -21.51
C ASP A 74 9.31 16.61 -21.55
N ALA A 75 8.78 15.58 -20.89
CA ALA A 75 7.33 15.33 -20.85
C ALA A 75 6.58 16.37 -19.97
N ASN A 76 7.25 17.01 -19.02
CA ASN A 76 6.73 18.07 -18.13
C ASN A 76 5.35 17.73 -17.52
N LEU A 77 5.20 16.50 -17.04
CA LEU A 77 3.94 16.00 -16.48
C LEU A 77 3.90 16.07 -14.95
N TYR A 78 5.08 15.98 -14.30
CA TYR A 78 5.24 16.00 -12.85
C TYR A 78 6.51 16.78 -12.46
N HIS A 79 6.38 17.67 -11.48
CA HIS A 79 7.43 18.58 -11.04
C HIS A 79 7.61 18.46 -9.51
N THR A 80 8.72 17.90 -9.08
CA THR A 80 9.03 17.69 -7.66
C THR A 80 9.13 18.99 -6.88
N GLU A 81 9.65 20.04 -7.49
CA GLU A 81 9.84 21.37 -6.89
C GLU A 81 8.53 22.02 -6.42
N LEU A 82 7.39 21.65 -7.03
CA LEU A 82 6.08 22.16 -6.61
C LEU A 82 5.62 21.66 -5.24
N PHE A 83 6.27 20.59 -4.73
CA PHE A 83 5.89 19.89 -3.51
C PHE A 83 7.04 19.78 -2.49
N GLU A 84 8.16 20.45 -2.74
CA GLU A 84 9.32 20.46 -1.85
C GLU A 84 8.98 21.00 -0.45
N GLY A 85 9.76 20.58 0.57
CA GLY A 85 9.55 21.01 1.96
C GLY A 85 8.22 20.56 2.57
N GLY A 86 7.49 19.64 1.94
CA GLY A 86 6.23 19.15 2.46
C GLY A 86 5.01 20.04 2.19
N HIS A 87 5.18 21.17 1.52
CA HIS A 87 4.13 22.14 1.17
C HIS A 87 3.84 22.15 -0.33
N VAL A 88 2.66 22.67 -0.70
CA VAL A 88 2.34 22.98 -2.09
C VAL A 88 2.70 24.44 -2.32
N HIS A 89 3.61 24.67 -3.25
CA HIS A 89 4.04 26.04 -3.63
C HIS A 89 3.02 26.66 -4.58
N TRP A 90 1.91 27.17 -4.04
CA TRP A 90 0.78 27.68 -4.81
C TRP A 90 1.14 28.86 -5.71
N ASP A 91 2.16 29.63 -5.36
CA ASP A 91 2.67 30.77 -6.11
C ASP A 91 3.20 30.37 -7.50
N ILE A 92 3.89 29.26 -7.59
CA ILE A 92 4.44 28.73 -8.85
C ILE A 92 3.58 27.59 -9.44
N PHE A 93 2.74 26.95 -8.62
CA PHE A 93 1.94 25.79 -9.01
C PHE A 93 0.99 26.10 -10.18
N VAL A 94 0.24 27.22 -10.10
CA VAL A 94 -0.76 27.57 -11.12
C VAL A 94 -0.14 27.83 -12.49
N ALA A 95 1.12 28.30 -12.53
CA ALA A 95 1.82 28.62 -13.78
C ALA A 95 2.54 27.42 -14.40
N ASN A 96 3.05 26.50 -13.58
CA ASN A 96 4.01 25.48 -14.02
C ASN A 96 3.50 24.05 -13.89
N ALA A 97 2.37 23.82 -13.19
CA ALA A 97 1.88 22.45 -12.93
C ALA A 97 1.45 21.73 -14.21
N GLY A 98 1.93 20.50 -14.37
CA GLY A 98 1.50 19.55 -15.38
C GLY A 98 0.28 18.73 -14.93
N LEU A 99 -0.19 17.83 -15.79
CA LEU A 99 -1.37 17.00 -15.51
C LEU A 99 -1.23 16.17 -14.22
N LEU A 100 -0.07 15.55 -14.03
CA LEU A 100 0.14 14.67 -12.89
C LEU A 100 0.31 15.45 -11.60
N ASP A 101 0.76 16.72 -11.65
CA ASP A 101 0.83 17.58 -10.47
C ASP A 101 -0.56 17.90 -9.91
N TYR A 102 -1.53 18.25 -10.79
CA TYR A 102 -2.92 18.47 -10.37
C TYR A 102 -3.54 17.21 -9.77
N LEU A 103 -3.33 16.06 -10.37
CA LEU A 103 -3.82 14.80 -9.83
C LEU A 103 -3.11 14.43 -8.52
N TYR A 104 -1.82 14.74 -8.38
CA TYR A 104 -1.04 14.44 -7.18
C TYR A 104 -1.54 15.18 -5.93
N LEU A 105 -2.23 16.31 -6.08
CA LEU A 105 -2.90 16.97 -4.95
C LEU A 105 -3.81 16.03 -4.17
N GLY A 106 -4.48 15.10 -4.85
CA GLY A 106 -5.33 14.10 -4.17
C GLY A 106 -4.55 13.12 -3.29
N VAL A 107 -3.27 12.85 -3.63
CA VAL A 107 -2.34 12.10 -2.77
C VAL A 107 -1.83 12.98 -1.64
N LYS A 108 -1.31 14.16 -1.99
CA LYS A 108 -0.67 15.10 -1.05
C LYS A 108 -1.63 15.54 0.07
N LEU A 109 -2.90 15.72 -0.26
CA LEU A 109 -3.96 16.09 0.69
C LEU A 109 -4.63 14.89 1.36
N GLY A 110 -4.14 13.65 1.12
CA GLY A 110 -4.67 12.44 1.73
C GLY A 110 -6.05 12.00 1.23
N ILE A 111 -6.57 12.62 0.15
CA ILE A 111 -7.92 12.35 -0.37
C ILE A 111 -8.02 10.93 -0.93
N TYR A 112 -7.13 10.55 -1.85
CA TYR A 112 -7.20 9.24 -2.50
C TYR A 112 -7.02 8.06 -1.55
N PRO A 113 -6.04 8.07 -0.61
CA PRO A 113 -5.93 7.00 0.37
C PRO A 113 -7.21 6.83 1.20
N CYS A 114 -7.81 7.92 1.67
CA CYS A 114 -9.07 7.87 2.41
C CYS A 114 -10.23 7.30 1.58
N LEU A 115 -10.37 7.70 0.30
CA LEU A 115 -11.39 7.17 -0.59
C LEU A 115 -11.19 5.68 -0.90
N ILE A 116 -9.94 5.21 -1.02
CA ILE A 116 -9.64 3.77 -1.14
C ILE A 116 -10.11 3.04 0.11
N PHE A 117 -9.92 3.61 1.31
CA PHE A 117 -10.41 2.99 2.54
C PHE A 117 -11.94 2.87 2.58
N VAL A 118 -12.70 3.80 1.99
CA VAL A 118 -14.16 3.61 1.82
C VAL A 118 -14.45 2.38 0.96
N GLY A 119 -13.73 2.21 -0.15
CA GLY A 119 -13.84 1.05 -1.04
C GLY A 119 -13.48 -0.26 -0.34
N VAL A 120 -12.34 -0.29 0.34
CA VAL A 120 -11.87 -1.46 1.11
C VAL A 120 -12.89 -1.83 2.19
N GLY A 121 -13.44 -0.85 2.92
CA GLY A 121 -14.47 -1.08 3.93
C GLY A 121 -15.74 -1.69 3.35
N ALA A 122 -16.18 -1.20 2.19
CA ALA A 122 -17.36 -1.72 1.50
C ALA A 122 -17.16 -3.14 0.92
N MET A 123 -15.92 -3.51 0.58
CA MET A 123 -15.60 -4.87 0.12
C MET A 123 -15.33 -5.85 1.28
N THR A 124 -14.90 -5.35 2.44
CA THR A 124 -14.46 -6.17 3.57
C THR A 124 -15.65 -6.76 4.34
N ASP A 125 -15.53 -8.01 4.77
CA ASP A 125 -16.45 -8.65 5.72
C ASP A 125 -15.83 -8.70 7.12
N PHE A 126 -16.37 -7.90 8.03
CA PHE A 126 -15.96 -7.87 9.43
C PHE A 126 -16.64 -8.94 10.28
N GLY A 127 -17.56 -9.72 9.72
CA GLY A 127 -18.26 -10.81 10.42
C GLY A 127 -17.34 -11.77 11.16
N PRO A 128 -16.28 -12.32 10.54
CA PRO A 128 -15.32 -13.19 11.20
C PRO A 128 -14.61 -12.55 12.40
N LEU A 129 -14.32 -11.26 12.33
CA LEU A 129 -13.70 -10.49 13.41
C LEU A 129 -14.68 -10.28 14.58
N ILE A 130 -15.93 -9.91 14.28
CA ILE A 130 -16.99 -9.76 15.28
C ILE A 130 -17.31 -11.10 15.95
N ALA A 131 -17.34 -12.18 15.16
CA ALA A 131 -17.58 -13.54 15.67
C ALA A 131 -16.50 -14.01 16.65
N ASN A 132 -15.23 -13.64 16.41
CA ASN A 132 -14.09 -13.99 17.23
C ASN A 132 -13.21 -12.76 17.54
N PRO A 133 -13.54 -11.97 18.57
CA PRO A 133 -12.78 -10.75 18.93
C PRO A 133 -11.30 -11.01 19.30
N LYS A 134 -10.92 -12.24 19.68
CA LYS A 134 -9.51 -12.60 19.90
C LYS A 134 -8.64 -12.39 18.66
N SER A 135 -9.24 -12.37 17.49
CA SER A 135 -8.57 -12.07 16.23
C SER A 135 -7.95 -10.68 16.18
N PHE A 136 -8.46 -9.70 16.96
CA PHE A 136 -7.82 -8.39 17.11
C PHE A 136 -6.39 -8.50 17.65
N LEU A 137 -6.15 -9.41 18.60
CA LEU A 137 -4.81 -9.61 19.16
C LEU A 137 -3.83 -10.13 18.10
N LEU A 138 -4.29 -11.01 17.21
CA LEU A 138 -3.46 -11.54 16.12
C LEU A 138 -3.12 -10.45 15.08
N GLY A 139 -4.09 -9.60 14.74
CA GLY A 139 -3.85 -8.43 13.91
C GLY A 139 -2.89 -7.44 14.57
N ALA A 140 -3.06 -7.16 15.87
CA ALA A 140 -2.17 -6.29 16.62
C ALA A 140 -0.74 -6.85 16.69
N ALA A 141 -0.55 -8.16 16.86
CA ALA A 141 0.76 -8.79 16.89
C ALA A 141 1.51 -8.67 15.55
N ALA A 142 0.79 -8.70 14.43
CA ALA A 142 1.41 -8.50 13.13
C ALA A 142 1.98 -7.07 12.96
N GLN A 143 1.48 -6.08 13.72
CA GLN A 143 2.02 -4.71 13.69
C GLN A 143 3.43 -4.62 14.31
N ILE A 144 3.93 -5.66 14.97
CA ILE A 144 5.34 -5.75 15.38
C ILE A 144 6.27 -5.51 14.18
N GLY A 145 5.87 -5.95 12.98
CA GLY A 145 6.59 -5.64 11.74
C GLY A 145 6.79 -4.14 11.50
N ILE A 146 5.78 -3.30 11.77
CA ILE A 146 5.85 -1.84 11.62
C ILE A 146 6.88 -1.25 12.60
N PHE A 147 6.72 -1.52 13.88
CA PHE A 147 7.53 -0.88 14.91
C PHE A 147 8.98 -1.38 14.92
N THR A 148 9.23 -2.65 14.63
CA THR A 148 10.60 -3.17 14.51
C THR A 148 11.30 -2.59 13.27
N THR A 149 10.60 -2.40 12.18
CA THR A 149 11.16 -1.77 10.98
C THR A 149 11.40 -0.29 11.16
N PHE A 150 10.52 0.42 11.89
CA PHE A 150 10.75 1.79 12.32
C PHE A 150 12.09 1.90 13.09
N LEU A 151 12.29 1.06 14.09
CA LEU A 151 13.54 1.04 14.87
C LEU A 151 14.74 0.67 14.01
N GLY A 152 14.60 -0.29 13.10
CA GLY A 152 15.65 -0.69 12.17
C GLY A 152 16.05 0.44 11.21
N ALA A 153 15.07 1.14 10.62
CA ALA A 153 15.32 2.28 9.76
C ALA A 153 15.99 3.44 10.52
N TYR A 154 15.51 3.73 11.73
CA TYR A 154 16.12 4.73 12.59
C TYR A 154 17.58 4.39 12.93
N ALA A 155 17.87 3.13 13.25
CA ALA A 155 19.23 2.65 13.51
C ALA A 155 20.15 2.72 12.28
N LEU A 156 19.60 2.66 11.06
CA LEU A 156 20.33 2.86 9.80
C LEU A 156 20.57 4.33 9.44
N GLY A 157 20.16 5.27 10.31
CA GLY A 157 20.42 6.71 10.14
C GLY A 157 19.36 7.44 9.31
N PHE A 158 18.16 6.88 9.11
CA PHE A 158 17.03 7.62 8.59
C PHE A 158 16.46 8.58 9.66
N THR A 159 15.90 9.69 9.23
CA THR A 159 15.22 10.60 10.17
C THR A 159 14.00 9.91 10.80
N PRO A 160 13.50 10.36 11.97
CA PRO A 160 12.31 9.76 12.58
C PRO A 160 11.09 9.71 11.64
N ALA A 161 10.85 10.78 10.86
CA ALA A 161 9.77 10.85 9.88
C ALA A 161 9.96 9.83 8.74
N GLN A 162 11.18 9.73 8.20
CA GLN A 162 11.53 8.73 7.19
C GLN A 162 11.41 7.31 7.73
N ALA A 163 11.90 7.08 8.95
CA ALA A 163 11.81 5.78 9.61
C ALA A 163 10.34 5.36 9.84
N GLY A 164 9.46 6.31 10.20
CA GLY A 164 8.02 6.09 10.32
C GLY A 164 7.39 5.66 8.99
N SER A 165 7.75 6.37 7.92
CA SER A 165 7.30 6.07 6.55
C SER A 165 7.81 4.73 6.03
N ILE A 166 9.03 4.33 6.39
CA ILE A 166 9.59 3.00 6.05
C ILE A 166 8.94 1.92 6.92
N GLY A 167 8.75 2.19 8.20
CA GLY A 167 8.17 1.25 9.16
C GLY A 167 6.79 0.75 8.75
N ILE A 168 5.93 1.65 8.24
CA ILE A 168 4.54 1.31 7.89
C ILE A 168 4.42 0.23 6.80
N ILE A 169 5.47 0.02 5.99
CA ILE A 169 5.51 -1.06 4.99
C ILE A 169 5.27 -2.42 5.66
N GLY A 170 5.72 -2.58 6.92
CA GLY A 170 5.53 -3.81 7.69
C GLY A 170 4.08 -4.20 7.97
N GLY A 171 3.14 -3.25 7.86
CA GLY A 171 1.71 -3.50 7.94
C GLY A 171 1.15 -4.19 6.70
N ALA A 172 1.86 -4.17 5.59
CA ALA A 172 1.43 -4.66 4.28
C ALA A 172 0.09 -4.05 3.82
N ASP A 173 -0.05 -2.75 4.03
CA ASP A 173 -1.22 -1.95 3.68
C ASP A 173 -0.79 -0.77 2.79
N GLY A 174 -0.95 -0.94 1.49
CA GLY A 174 -0.51 0.03 0.49
C GLY A 174 -1.12 1.42 0.68
N PRO A 175 -2.46 1.55 0.77
CA PRO A 175 -3.11 2.84 1.00
C PRO A 175 -2.66 3.54 2.28
N THR A 176 -2.50 2.82 3.40
CA THR A 176 -1.96 3.35 4.65
C THR A 176 -0.52 3.81 4.50
N ALA A 177 0.31 3.04 3.77
CA ALA A 177 1.70 3.41 3.52
C ALA A 177 1.79 4.72 2.71
N ILE A 178 0.97 4.87 1.68
CA ILE A 178 0.89 6.11 0.89
C ILE A 178 0.42 7.27 1.76
N TYR A 179 -0.66 7.09 2.53
CA TYR A 179 -1.21 8.14 3.39
C TYR A 179 -0.16 8.64 4.39
N LEU A 180 0.47 7.73 5.13
CA LEU A 180 1.46 8.11 6.13
C LEU A 180 2.69 8.78 5.49
N THR A 181 3.21 8.21 4.41
CA THR A 181 4.41 8.73 3.74
C THR A 181 4.16 10.09 3.10
N SER A 182 2.98 10.32 2.52
CA SER A 182 2.64 11.63 1.94
C SER A 182 2.60 12.75 2.99
N MET A 183 2.37 12.40 4.26
CA MET A 183 2.35 13.35 5.39
C MET A 183 3.73 13.51 6.03
N LEU A 184 4.47 12.41 6.26
CA LEU A 184 5.73 12.42 7.01
C LEU A 184 6.97 12.65 6.15
N SER A 185 7.04 12.03 4.97
CA SER A 185 8.24 12.00 4.11
C SER A 185 7.88 11.86 2.64
N PRO A 186 7.30 12.90 2.02
CA PRO A 186 6.81 12.85 0.63
C PRO A 186 7.89 12.45 -0.39
N GLU A 187 9.15 12.76 -0.10
CA GLU A 187 10.31 12.41 -0.92
C GLU A 187 10.55 10.89 -1.04
N LEU A 188 10.05 10.11 -0.09
CA LEU A 188 10.16 8.64 -0.11
C LEU A 188 8.90 7.96 -0.69
N LEU A 189 7.91 8.73 -1.14
CA LEU A 189 6.61 8.18 -1.54
C LEU A 189 6.73 7.17 -2.68
N GLY A 190 7.49 7.48 -3.73
CA GLY A 190 7.71 6.58 -4.87
C GLY A 190 8.34 5.25 -4.45
N PRO A 191 9.53 5.27 -3.83
CA PRO A 191 10.18 4.06 -3.33
C PRO A 191 9.32 3.23 -2.37
N ILE A 192 8.63 3.86 -1.43
CA ILE A 192 7.78 3.17 -0.43
C ILE A 192 6.56 2.55 -1.10
N ALA A 193 5.92 3.25 -2.03
CA ALA A 193 4.76 2.71 -2.74
C ALA A 193 5.14 1.50 -3.60
N VAL A 194 6.21 1.61 -4.38
CA VAL A 194 6.71 0.47 -5.18
C VAL A 194 7.06 -0.71 -4.28
N ALA A 195 7.74 -0.47 -3.15
CA ALA A 195 8.04 -1.49 -2.16
C ALA A 195 6.77 -2.15 -1.62
N ALA A 196 5.83 -1.36 -1.07
CA ALA A 196 4.62 -1.86 -0.43
C ALA A 196 3.77 -2.73 -1.38
N TYR A 197 3.52 -2.26 -2.61
CA TYR A 197 2.71 -3.02 -3.57
C TYR A 197 3.44 -4.22 -4.16
N SER A 198 4.77 -4.13 -4.37
CA SER A 198 5.56 -5.29 -4.79
C SER A 198 5.55 -6.39 -3.73
N TYR A 199 5.64 -6.04 -2.44
CA TYR A 199 5.61 -7.03 -1.36
C TYR A 199 4.22 -7.61 -1.14
N MET A 200 3.16 -6.83 -1.29
CA MET A 200 1.80 -7.37 -1.29
C MET A 200 1.63 -8.46 -2.36
N ALA A 201 2.18 -8.24 -3.56
CA ALA A 201 2.19 -9.24 -4.62
C ALA A 201 2.99 -10.50 -4.26
N LEU A 202 4.06 -10.35 -3.46
CA LEU A 202 4.94 -11.45 -3.04
C LEU A 202 4.48 -12.17 -1.77
N VAL A 203 3.35 -11.80 -1.17
CA VAL A 203 2.75 -12.48 0.00
C VAL A 203 2.74 -14.01 -0.14
N PRO A 204 2.26 -14.61 -1.26
CA PRO A 204 2.25 -16.05 -1.44
C PRO A 204 3.63 -16.71 -1.48
N VAL A 205 4.69 -15.93 -1.68
CA VAL A 205 6.08 -16.41 -1.75
C VAL A 205 6.78 -16.23 -0.41
N ILE A 206 6.58 -15.08 0.24
CA ILE A 206 7.29 -14.71 1.48
C ILE A 206 6.71 -15.40 2.72
N GLN A 207 5.39 -15.48 2.84
CA GLN A 207 4.75 -16.03 4.04
C GLN A 207 4.96 -17.55 4.25
N PRO A 208 4.79 -18.42 3.25
CA PRO A 208 4.83 -19.86 3.48
C PRO A 208 6.13 -20.38 4.10
N PRO A 209 7.33 -19.97 3.68
CA PRO A 209 8.58 -20.38 4.34
C PRO A 209 8.61 -20.02 5.83
N ILE A 210 8.17 -18.82 6.18
CA ILE A 210 8.15 -18.33 7.58
C ILE A 210 7.13 -19.13 8.40
N MET A 211 5.93 -19.33 7.86
CA MET A 211 4.89 -20.12 8.50
C MET A 211 5.35 -21.56 8.80
N ARG A 212 6.00 -22.18 7.81
CA ARG A 212 6.52 -23.56 7.97
C ARG A 212 7.68 -23.64 8.96
N ALA A 213 8.57 -22.65 8.97
CA ALA A 213 9.70 -22.59 9.91
C ALA A 213 9.22 -22.45 11.37
N LEU A 214 8.12 -21.72 11.60
CA LEU A 214 7.62 -21.41 12.92
C LEU A 214 6.56 -22.41 13.42
N THR A 215 6.03 -23.29 12.57
CA THR A 215 4.97 -24.22 12.95
C THR A 215 5.30 -25.67 12.62
N THR A 216 4.85 -26.57 13.46
CA THR A 216 4.92 -28.03 13.23
C THR A 216 3.76 -28.50 12.35
N LYS A 217 3.90 -29.67 11.70
CA LYS A 217 2.82 -30.29 10.91
C LYS A 217 1.55 -30.49 11.73
N LYS A 218 1.70 -30.88 13.01
CA LYS A 218 0.56 -31.07 13.93
C LYS A 218 -0.19 -29.77 14.20
N GLU A 219 0.54 -28.66 14.37
CA GLU A 219 -0.05 -27.34 14.57
C GLU A 219 -0.78 -26.83 13.32
N ARG A 220 -0.24 -27.10 12.13
CA ARG A 220 -0.87 -26.71 10.85
C ARG A 220 -2.12 -27.50 10.53
N ALA A 221 -2.23 -28.72 11.04
CA ALA A 221 -3.39 -29.60 10.90
C ALA A 221 -4.52 -29.31 11.91
N ILE A 222 -4.35 -28.36 12.85
CA ILE A 222 -5.41 -28.01 13.81
C ILE A 222 -6.65 -27.52 13.06
N ARG A 223 -7.77 -28.21 13.23
CA ARG A 223 -9.10 -27.78 12.74
C ARG A 223 -9.75 -26.87 13.77
N MET A 224 -10.23 -25.73 13.29
CA MET A 224 -10.91 -24.76 14.15
C MET A 224 -12.43 -25.00 14.16
N GLN A 225 -13.07 -24.71 15.28
CA GLN A 225 -14.52 -24.77 15.40
C GLN A 225 -15.19 -23.69 14.55
N THR A 226 -16.39 -23.97 14.04
CA THR A 226 -17.17 -22.99 13.25
C THR A 226 -17.40 -21.70 14.03
N LEU A 227 -17.31 -20.58 13.34
CA LEU A 227 -17.58 -19.27 13.92
C LEU A 227 -19.06 -19.14 14.29
N ARG A 228 -19.35 -18.41 15.38
CA ARG A 228 -20.73 -18.09 15.73
C ARG A 228 -21.40 -17.22 14.67
N PRO A 229 -22.70 -17.34 14.45
CA PRO A 229 -23.42 -16.42 13.60
C PRO A 229 -23.40 -15.00 14.21
N VAL A 230 -23.23 -13.98 13.37
CA VAL A 230 -23.24 -12.56 13.74
C VAL A 230 -24.56 -11.96 13.31
N SER A 231 -25.26 -11.29 14.25
CA SER A 231 -26.53 -10.65 13.98
C SER A 231 -26.36 -9.41 13.08
N LYS A 232 -27.42 -9.02 12.37
CA LYS A 232 -27.40 -7.79 11.53
C LYS A 232 -27.14 -6.54 12.37
N LEU A 233 -27.65 -6.50 13.60
CA LEU A 233 -27.44 -5.35 14.50
C LEU A 233 -25.96 -5.24 14.89
N GLU A 234 -25.28 -6.34 15.23
CA GLU A 234 -23.85 -6.34 15.53
C GLU A 234 -23.03 -5.80 14.34
N ARG A 235 -23.36 -6.22 13.11
CA ARG A 235 -22.68 -5.77 11.88
C ARG A 235 -22.86 -4.27 11.62
N ILE A 236 -24.02 -3.70 11.92
CA ILE A 236 -24.31 -2.28 11.75
C ILE A 236 -23.66 -1.44 12.87
N LEU A 237 -23.71 -1.91 14.12
CA LEU A 237 -23.17 -1.18 15.26
C LEU A 237 -21.64 -1.19 15.28
N PHE A 238 -21.02 -2.27 14.82
CA PHE A 238 -19.57 -2.43 14.85
C PHE A 238 -18.81 -1.27 14.20
N PRO A 239 -19.07 -0.86 12.93
CA PRO A 239 -18.35 0.24 12.32
C PRO A 239 -18.58 1.59 13.03
N ILE A 240 -19.76 1.83 13.57
CA ILE A 240 -20.07 3.06 14.31
C ILE A 240 -19.26 3.11 15.61
N VAL A 241 -19.31 2.03 16.40
CA VAL A 241 -18.62 1.94 17.69
C VAL A 241 -17.10 2.04 17.52
N ILE A 242 -16.54 1.31 16.57
CA ILE A 242 -15.09 1.33 16.29
C ILE A 242 -14.65 2.72 15.85
N THR A 243 -15.40 3.40 14.98
CA THR A 243 -15.11 4.78 14.57
C THR A 243 -15.07 5.72 15.78
N VAL A 244 -16.09 5.69 16.62
CA VAL A 244 -16.18 6.58 17.79
C VAL A 244 -15.03 6.31 18.76
N ILE A 245 -14.78 5.04 19.10
CA ILE A 245 -13.71 4.67 20.05
C ILE A 245 -12.34 5.13 19.53
N ILE A 246 -12.01 4.78 18.28
CA ILE A 246 -10.69 5.09 17.73
C ILE A 246 -10.53 6.59 17.51
N ALA A 247 -11.53 7.30 17.00
CA ALA A 247 -11.45 8.74 16.79
C ALA A 247 -11.29 9.53 18.10
N LEU A 248 -11.89 9.07 19.20
CA LEU A 248 -11.72 9.68 20.51
C LEU A 248 -10.36 9.38 21.14
N LEU A 249 -9.83 8.16 20.95
CA LEU A 249 -8.54 7.76 21.52
C LEU A 249 -7.35 8.26 20.67
N LEU A 250 -7.52 8.30 19.36
CA LEU A 250 -6.47 8.63 18.40
C LEU A 250 -7.06 9.44 17.23
N PRO A 251 -7.24 10.77 17.38
CA PRO A 251 -7.82 11.62 16.34
C PRO A 251 -7.11 11.56 15.00
N SER A 252 -5.78 11.38 14.98
CA SER A 252 -4.96 11.24 13.77
C SER A 252 -5.29 10.02 12.90
N ALA A 253 -5.86 8.95 13.47
CA ALA A 253 -6.34 7.79 12.73
C ALA A 253 -7.78 7.96 12.20
N ALA A 254 -8.52 8.98 12.65
CA ALA A 254 -9.93 9.16 12.33
C ALA A 254 -10.23 9.23 10.82
N PRO A 255 -9.42 9.87 9.95
CA PRO A 255 -9.69 9.91 8.52
C PRO A 255 -9.69 8.51 7.88
N LEU A 256 -8.68 7.69 8.18
CA LEU A 256 -8.55 6.34 7.61
C LEU A 256 -9.63 5.40 8.17
N ILE A 257 -9.76 5.34 9.49
CA ILE A 257 -10.73 4.45 10.17
C ILE A 257 -12.16 4.88 9.87
N GLY A 258 -12.45 6.18 9.89
CA GLY A 258 -13.78 6.70 9.56
C GLY A 258 -14.20 6.32 8.13
N CYS A 259 -13.30 6.47 7.16
CA CYS A 259 -13.53 6.07 5.78
C CYS A 259 -13.73 4.56 5.64
N LEU A 260 -12.89 3.74 6.28
CA LEU A 260 -13.02 2.28 6.30
C LEU A 260 -14.39 1.85 6.85
N MET A 261 -14.75 2.39 7.99
CA MET A 261 -15.99 2.04 8.68
C MET A 261 -17.23 2.60 7.98
N LEU A 262 -17.12 3.76 7.32
CA LEU A 262 -18.20 4.29 6.45
C LEU A 262 -18.50 3.31 5.31
N GLY A 263 -17.47 2.83 4.62
CA GLY A 263 -17.65 1.83 3.55
C GLY A 263 -18.32 0.56 4.06
N ASN A 264 -17.88 0.06 5.21
CA ASN A 264 -18.48 -1.12 5.82
C ASN A 264 -19.93 -0.89 6.24
N LEU A 265 -20.24 0.25 6.83
CA LEU A 265 -21.61 0.61 7.21
C LEU A 265 -22.52 0.68 5.97
N MET A 266 -22.05 1.24 4.84
CA MET A 266 -22.81 1.26 3.59
C MET A 266 -23.18 -0.15 3.11
N LYS A 267 -22.28 -1.12 3.29
CA LYS A 267 -22.51 -2.52 2.94
C LYS A 267 -23.51 -3.19 3.88
N GLU A 268 -23.31 -3.06 5.20
CA GLU A 268 -24.04 -3.84 6.20
C GLU A 268 -25.44 -3.30 6.50
N CYS A 269 -25.69 -2.01 6.30
CA CYS A 269 -27.01 -1.42 6.56
C CYS A 269 -28.09 -1.89 5.57
N GLY A 270 -27.71 -2.16 4.30
CA GLY A 270 -28.61 -2.63 3.26
C GLY A 270 -29.64 -1.59 2.77
N VAL A 271 -29.51 -0.32 3.14
CA VAL A 271 -30.41 0.77 2.70
C VAL A 271 -29.80 1.65 1.61
N VAL A 272 -28.48 1.54 1.39
CA VAL A 272 -27.72 2.31 0.42
C VAL A 272 -26.94 1.43 -0.54
N ASP A 273 -27.51 0.31 -0.95
CA ASP A 273 -26.86 -0.71 -1.81
C ASP A 273 -26.28 -0.11 -3.09
N ARG A 274 -26.97 0.88 -3.68
CA ARG A 274 -26.49 1.57 -4.88
C ARG A 274 -25.18 2.31 -4.61
N LEU A 275 -25.07 3.03 -3.48
CA LEU A 275 -23.84 3.71 -3.09
C LEU A 275 -22.73 2.71 -2.79
N SER A 276 -23.04 1.63 -2.06
CA SER A 276 -22.10 0.56 -1.73
C SER A 276 -21.51 -0.06 -3.01
N LYS A 277 -22.33 -0.35 -4.03
CA LYS A 277 -21.88 -0.89 -5.32
C LYS A 277 -20.99 0.11 -6.07
N THR A 278 -21.38 1.38 -6.15
CA THR A 278 -20.57 2.44 -6.79
C THR A 278 -19.21 2.59 -6.12
N VAL A 279 -19.18 2.54 -4.78
CA VAL A 279 -17.93 2.65 -4.02
C VAL A 279 -17.01 1.45 -4.27
N GLN A 280 -17.58 0.23 -4.31
CA GLN A 280 -16.80 -0.99 -4.52
C GLN A 280 -16.21 -1.12 -5.94
N ASN A 281 -16.83 -0.51 -6.93
CA ASN A 281 -16.46 -0.67 -8.35
C ASN A 281 -15.96 0.66 -8.94
N GLU A 282 -16.88 1.59 -9.26
CA GLU A 282 -16.54 2.76 -10.06
C GLU A 282 -15.60 3.72 -9.32
N LEU A 283 -15.93 4.09 -8.08
CA LEU A 283 -15.13 5.00 -7.29
C LEU A 283 -13.75 4.40 -7.02
N MET A 284 -13.70 3.13 -6.60
CA MET A 284 -12.44 2.42 -6.33
C MET A 284 -11.54 2.40 -7.56
N ASN A 285 -12.08 2.06 -8.74
CA ASN A 285 -11.33 2.00 -9.98
C ASN A 285 -10.79 3.37 -10.39
N ILE A 286 -11.61 4.44 -10.31
CA ILE A 286 -11.20 5.81 -10.65
C ILE A 286 -10.06 6.27 -9.72
N VAL A 287 -10.24 6.10 -8.41
CA VAL A 287 -9.26 6.53 -7.43
C VAL A 287 -7.96 5.76 -7.56
N VAL A 288 -8.03 4.45 -7.83
CA VAL A 288 -6.85 3.59 -8.09
C VAL A 288 -6.06 4.07 -9.31
N ILE A 289 -6.74 4.47 -10.39
CA ILE A 289 -6.08 5.01 -11.57
C ILE A 289 -5.32 6.30 -11.21
N PHE A 290 -5.99 7.26 -10.58
CA PHE A 290 -5.37 8.54 -10.24
C PHE A 290 -4.24 8.39 -9.23
N LEU A 291 -4.47 7.62 -8.17
CA LEU A 291 -3.46 7.34 -7.16
C LEU A 291 -2.26 6.61 -7.76
N GLY A 292 -2.48 5.56 -8.54
CA GLY A 292 -1.40 4.79 -9.13
C GLY A 292 -0.55 5.62 -10.09
N LEU A 293 -1.17 6.38 -11.00
CA LEU A 293 -0.44 7.25 -11.94
C LEU A 293 0.42 8.29 -11.19
N THR A 294 -0.16 8.95 -10.20
CA THR A 294 0.51 10.05 -9.49
C THR A 294 1.59 9.56 -8.53
N VAL A 295 1.36 8.46 -7.84
CA VAL A 295 2.38 7.81 -7.00
C VAL A 295 3.50 7.24 -7.86
N GLY A 296 3.18 6.67 -9.02
CA GLY A 296 4.19 6.26 -10.01
C GLY A 296 5.04 7.42 -10.48
N ALA A 297 4.43 8.59 -10.67
CA ALA A 297 5.13 9.80 -11.10
C ALA A 297 6.17 10.29 -10.08
N THR A 298 6.02 10.00 -8.79
CA THR A 298 7.03 10.34 -7.77
C THR A 298 8.27 9.45 -7.83
N ALA A 299 8.23 8.35 -8.60
CA ALA A 299 9.37 7.44 -8.77
C ALA A 299 10.30 7.92 -9.90
N THR A 300 10.91 9.07 -9.70
CA THR A 300 11.92 9.65 -10.60
C THR A 300 13.27 8.94 -10.46
N ALA A 301 14.18 9.12 -11.45
CA ALA A 301 15.52 8.54 -11.39
C ALA A 301 16.30 8.99 -10.13
N GLU A 302 16.20 10.27 -9.76
CA GLU A 302 16.84 10.83 -8.56
C GLU A 302 16.31 10.20 -7.25
N ALA A 303 14.99 10.09 -7.13
CA ALA A 303 14.36 9.57 -5.93
C ALA A 303 14.58 8.04 -5.77
N PHE A 304 14.67 7.30 -6.88
CA PHE A 304 14.67 5.85 -6.85
C PHE A 304 16.07 5.21 -6.94
N LEU A 305 16.97 5.77 -7.75
CA LEU A 305 18.31 5.19 -8.01
C LEU A 305 19.35 5.64 -6.96
N ASN A 306 19.09 5.33 -5.69
CA ASN A 306 20.04 5.60 -4.61
C ASN A 306 20.14 4.41 -3.63
N PHE A 307 21.24 4.34 -2.87
CA PHE A 307 21.45 3.28 -1.88
C PHE A 307 20.41 3.26 -0.76
N ARG A 308 19.79 4.39 -0.44
CA ARG A 308 18.75 4.47 0.58
C ARG A 308 17.50 3.71 0.13
N THR A 309 17.12 3.83 -1.14
CA THR A 309 16.00 3.08 -1.72
C THR A 309 16.22 1.57 -1.65
N LEU A 310 17.44 1.09 -1.94
CA LEU A 310 17.75 -0.33 -1.76
C LEU A 310 17.61 -0.77 -0.29
N GLY A 311 18.03 0.08 0.64
CA GLY A 311 17.81 -0.14 2.08
C GLY A 311 16.33 -0.25 2.44
N ILE A 312 15.47 0.62 1.88
CA ILE A 312 14.01 0.57 2.07
C ILE A 312 13.44 -0.76 1.55
N LEU A 313 13.87 -1.20 0.37
CA LEU A 313 13.44 -2.47 -0.21
C LEU A 313 13.81 -3.66 0.68
N VAL A 314 15.03 -3.74 1.18
CA VAL A 314 15.47 -4.82 2.08
C VAL A 314 14.70 -4.80 3.41
N LEU A 315 14.58 -3.60 4.03
CA LEU A 315 13.83 -3.44 5.27
C LEU A 315 12.36 -3.84 5.12
N GLY A 316 11.74 -3.54 3.98
CA GLY A 316 10.34 -3.90 3.71
C GLY A 316 10.11 -5.42 3.70
N VAL A 317 11.01 -6.21 3.09
CA VAL A 317 10.94 -7.69 3.13
C VAL A 317 11.07 -8.21 4.56
N ILE A 318 12.03 -7.67 5.31
CA ILE A 318 12.25 -8.04 6.73
C ILE A 318 11.03 -7.67 7.56
N ALA A 319 10.48 -6.47 7.36
CA ALA A 319 9.27 -5.98 8.04
C ALA A 319 8.10 -6.92 7.88
N PHE A 320 7.84 -7.29 6.63
CA PHE A 320 6.76 -8.20 6.27
C PHE A 320 6.96 -9.60 6.89
N GLY A 321 8.20 -10.07 6.89
CA GLY A 321 8.56 -11.33 7.54
C GLY A 321 8.33 -11.30 9.05
N LEU A 322 8.73 -10.22 9.71
CA LEU A 322 8.55 -10.04 11.15
C LEU A 322 7.07 -9.91 11.54
N GLY A 323 6.26 -9.20 10.75
CA GLY A 323 4.82 -9.12 10.94
C GLY A 323 4.15 -10.49 10.85
N THR A 324 4.50 -11.26 9.82
CA THR A 324 4.04 -12.66 9.66
C THR A 324 4.44 -13.53 10.85
N ALA A 325 5.70 -13.45 11.27
CA ALA A 325 6.22 -14.20 12.41
C ALA A 325 5.54 -13.80 13.72
N GLY A 326 5.34 -12.51 13.97
CA GLY A 326 4.68 -11.99 15.17
C GLY A 326 3.27 -12.54 15.33
N GLY A 327 2.46 -12.54 14.26
CA GLY A 327 1.12 -13.09 14.27
C GLY A 327 1.10 -14.60 14.54
N VAL A 328 1.96 -15.38 13.89
CA VAL A 328 2.09 -16.84 14.09
C VAL A 328 2.54 -17.16 15.52
N LEU A 329 3.54 -16.46 16.02
CA LEU A 329 4.07 -16.68 17.38
C LEU A 329 3.04 -16.33 18.45
N LEU A 330 2.28 -15.25 18.28
CA LEU A 330 1.20 -14.93 19.22
C LEU A 330 0.10 -16.00 19.20
N ALA A 331 -0.28 -16.51 18.04
CA ALA A 331 -1.26 -17.61 17.97
C ALA A 331 -0.76 -18.86 18.72
N LYS A 332 0.53 -19.18 18.61
CA LYS A 332 1.15 -20.27 19.39
C LYS A 332 1.12 -19.96 20.89
N PHE A 333 1.48 -18.74 21.28
CA PHE A 333 1.46 -18.32 22.68
C PHE A 333 0.05 -18.40 23.28
N MET A 334 -0.99 -17.98 22.53
CA MET A 334 -2.38 -18.12 22.96
C MET A 334 -2.78 -19.59 23.15
N ASN A 335 -2.21 -20.51 22.37
CA ASN A 335 -2.47 -21.95 22.49
C ASN A 335 -1.90 -22.57 23.76
N LEU A 336 -0.90 -21.95 24.42
CA LEU A 336 -0.39 -22.41 25.72
C LEU A 336 -1.45 -22.30 26.83
N PHE A 337 -2.37 -21.33 26.68
CA PHE A 337 -3.46 -21.11 27.64
C PHE A 337 -4.79 -21.68 27.18
N SER A 338 -4.84 -22.30 26.00
CA SER A 338 -6.07 -22.85 25.41
C SER A 338 -6.24 -24.34 25.76
N LYS A 339 -7.47 -24.74 26.11
CA LYS A 339 -7.80 -26.15 26.34
C LYS A 339 -7.71 -26.95 25.04
N GLU A 340 -7.45 -28.27 25.16
CA GLU A 340 -7.54 -29.16 24.00
C GLU A 340 -8.96 -29.10 23.40
N GLY A 341 -9.04 -28.98 22.07
CA GLY A 341 -10.32 -28.79 21.35
C GLY A 341 -10.67 -27.31 21.07
N ASN A 342 -10.01 -26.34 21.73
CA ASN A 342 -10.24 -24.91 21.52
C ASN A 342 -8.98 -24.17 21.05
N LYS A 343 -8.01 -24.93 20.51
CA LYS A 343 -6.75 -24.40 20.00
C LYS A 343 -6.95 -23.66 18.69
N ILE A 344 -6.23 -22.58 18.55
CA ILE A 344 -6.18 -21.76 17.33
C ILE A 344 -5.13 -22.39 16.39
N ASN A 345 -5.45 -22.53 15.12
CA ASN A 345 -4.43 -22.89 14.14
C ASN A 345 -3.45 -21.71 13.96
N PRO A 346 -2.14 -21.88 14.26
CA PRO A 346 -1.21 -20.74 14.20
C PRO A 346 -1.06 -20.10 12.84
N LEU A 347 -1.42 -20.80 11.76
CA LEU A 347 -1.38 -20.26 10.41
C LEU A 347 -2.27 -19.02 10.25
N ILE A 348 -3.40 -18.93 10.95
CA ILE A 348 -4.27 -17.76 10.84
C ILE A 348 -3.62 -16.49 11.39
N GLY A 349 -2.63 -16.62 12.29
CA GLY A 349 -1.85 -15.49 12.81
C GLY A 349 -1.05 -14.78 11.71
N SER A 350 -0.56 -15.50 10.68
CA SER A 350 0.13 -14.89 9.55
C SER A 350 -0.76 -13.95 8.73
N ALA A 351 -2.09 -14.15 8.79
CA ALA A 351 -3.04 -13.28 8.13
C ALA A 351 -3.25 -11.94 8.84
N GLY A 352 -2.66 -11.73 10.02
CA GLY A 352 -2.70 -10.46 10.75
C GLY A 352 -2.04 -9.28 10.02
N VAL A 353 -1.25 -9.51 8.98
CA VAL A 353 -0.81 -8.48 8.04
C VAL A 353 -1.97 -8.04 7.15
N SER A 354 -2.04 -6.76 6.79
CA SER A 354 -3.21 -6.16 6.13
C SER A 354 -3.41 -6.50 4.65
N ALA A 355 -2.64 -7.45 4.09
CA ALA A 355 -2.80 -7.86 2.69
C ALA A 355 -4.12 -8.63 2.47
N VAL A 356 -5.23 -7.92 2.40
CA VAL A 356 -6.60 -8.48 2.29
C VAL A 356 -6.96 -8.72 0.83
N PRO A 357 -7.51 -9.89 0.46
CA PRO A 357 -7.67 -11.13 1.26
C PRO A 357 -6.51 -12.11 1.06
N MET A 358 -5.37 -11.66 0.50
CA MET A 358 -4.28 -12.56 0.05
C MET A 358 -3.64 -13.34 1.19
N ALA A 359 -3.33 -12.69 2.32
CA ALA A 359 -2.72 -13.36 3.47
C ALA A 359 -3.64 -14.43 4.07
N ALA A 360 -4.95 -14.20 4.12
CA ALA A 360 -5.91 -15.19 4.55
C ALA A 360 -5.99 -16.41 3.62
N ARG A 361 -5.88 -16.17 2.29
CA ARG A 361 -5.82 -17.26 1.30
C ARG A 361 -4.55 -18.10 1.43
N VAL A 362 -3.41 -17.46 1.71
CA VAL A 362 -2.15 -18.18 1.94
C VAL A 362 -2.26 -19.08 3.17
N SER A 363 -2.84 -18.60 4.27
CA SER A 363 -3.10 -19.40 5.46
C SER A 363 -3.99 -20.63 5.14
N GLN A 364 -5.03 -20.44 4.32
CA GLN A 364 -5.90 -21.54 3.85
C GLN A 364 -5.11 -22.56 3.04
N VAL A 365 -4.35 -22.13 2.05
CA VAL A 365 -3.57 -23.00 1.16
C VAL A 365 -2.53 -23.80 1.95
N GLU A 366 -1.82 -23.17 2.89
CA GLU A 366 -0.83 -23.88 3.72
C GLU A 366 -1.48 -24.87 4.70
N GLY A 367 -2.64 -24.56 5.24
CA GLY A 367 -3.40 -25.50 6.09
C GLY A 367 -3.90 -26.73 5.31
N GLN A 368 -4.39 -26.52 4.09
CA GLN A 368 -4.87 -27.61 3.22
C GLN A 368 -3.76 -28.53 2.71
N LYS A 369 -2.50 -28.11 2.69
CA LYS A 369 -1.37 -28.99 2.35
C LYS A 369 -1.14 -30.10 3.38
N GLU A 370 -1.46 -29.83 4.64
CA GLU A 370 -1.31 -30.81 5.72
C GLU A 370 -2.62 -31.60 5.96
N ASP A 371 -3.77 -30.96 5.80
CA ASP A 371 -5.10 -31.58 5.92
C ASP A 371 -6.06 -30.93 4.90
N PRO A 372 -6.39 -31.62 3.79
CA PRO A 372 -7.29 -31.10 2.74
C PRO A 372 -8.69 -30.69 3.24
N GLY A 373 -9.13 -31.25 4.37
CA GLY A 373 -10.40 -30.89 5.01
C GLY A 373 -10.33 -29.69 5.95
N ASN A 374 -9.18 -29.03 6.06
CA ASN A 374 -8.99 -27.88 6.96
C ASN A 374 -9.36 -26.57 6.29
N TYR A 375 -10.48 -25.98 6.69
CA TYR A 375 -11.01 -24.74 6.14
C TYR A 375 -10.67 -23.55 7.07
N LEU A 376 -9.54 -22.91 6.84
CA LEU A 376 -9.03 -21.81 7.67
C LEU A 376 -9.45 -20.43 7.18
N LEU A 377 -9.93 -20.28 5.92
CA LEU A 377 -10.15 -18.98 5.29
C LEU A 377 -11.00 -18.03 6.14
N MET A 378 -12.16 -18.48 6.59
CA MET A 378 -13.05 -17.64 7.40
C MET A 378 -12.43 -17.26 8.74
N HIS A 379 -11.63 -18.15 9.34
CA HIS A 379 -10.91 -17.85 10.58
C HIS A 379 -9.75 -16.89 10.36
N ALA A 380 -9.04 -17.01 9.23
CA ALA A 380 -7.92 -16.14 8.84
C ALA A 380 -8.39 -14.73 8.43
N MET A 381 -9.63 -14.59 7.92
CA MET A 381 -10.21 -13.27 7.61
C MET A 381 -10.35 -12.40 8.87
N GLY A 382 -10.61 -12.96 10.04
CA GLY A 382 -10.68 -12.19 11.28
C GLY A 382 -9.39 -11.42 11.58
N PRO A 383 -8.24 -12.09 11.77
CA PRO A 383 -6.95 -11.43 11.92
C PRO A 383 -6.56 -10.52 10.75
N ASN A 384 -6.91 -10.90 9.51
CA ASN A 384 -6.57 -10.14 8.32
C ASN A 384 -7.25 -8.76 8.32
N VAL A 385 -8.53 -8.73 8.65
CA VAL A 385 -9.28 -7.47 8.77
C VAL A 385 -8.87 -6.67 10.02
N ALA A 386 -8.54 -7.36 11.13
CA ALA A 386 -7.96 -6.71 12.30
C ALA A 386 -6.61 -6.04 11.97
N GLY A 387 -5.84 -6.61 11.05
CA GLY A 387 -4.62 -6.01 10.52
C GLY A 387 -4.84 -4.67 9.85
N VAL A 388 -5.90 -4.52 9.04
CA VAL A 388 -6.24 -3.23 8.39
C VAL A 388 -6.55 -2.15 9.41
N VAL A 389 -7.34 -2.48 10.43
CA VAL A 389 -7.61 -1.55 11.53
C VAL A 389 -6.30 -1.25 12.28
N GLY A 390 -5.46 -2.28 12.51
CA GLY A 390 -4.18 -2.15 13.19
C GLY A 390 -3.18 -1.26 12.44
N SER A 391 -3.05 -1.41 11.12
CA SER A 391 -2.17 -0.56 10.30
C SER A 391 -2.61 0.89 10.28
N ALA A 392 -3.94 1.16 10.17
CA ALA A 392 -4.48 2.50 10.23
C ALA A 392 -4.28 3.16 11.61
N VAL A 393 -4.42 2.39 12.70
CA VAL A 393 -4.10 2.85 14.07
C VAL A 393 -2.61 3.11 14.22
N ALA A 394 -1.75 2.22 13.73
CA ALA A 394 -0.30 2.41 13.77
C ALA A 394 0.13 3.66 12.98
N ALA A 395 -0.46 3.91 11.82
CA ALA A 395 -0.23 5.15 11.06
C ALA A 395 -0.64 6.39 11.86
N GLY A 396 -1.80 6.35 12.53
CA GLY A 396 -2.25 7.43 13.40
C GLY A 396 -1.28 7.67 14.58
N ILE A 397 -0.78 6.59 15.20
CA ILE A 397 0.24 6.69 16.27
C ILE A 397 1.50 7.37 15.73
N LEU A 398 2.03 6.90 14.59
CA LEU A 398 3.23 7.47 13.98
C LEU A 398 3.03 8.95 13.61
N LEU A 399 1.87 9.31 13.07
CA LEU A 399 1.53 10.72 12.81
C LEU A 399 1.47 11.57 14.08
N SER A 400 0.95 11.04 15.17
CA SER A 400 0.86 11.78 16.44
C SER A 400 2.22 12.04 17.08
N PHE A 401 3.20 11.18 16.83
CA PHE A 401 4.54 11.30 17.42
C PHE A 401 5.57 11.97 16.51
N LEU A 402 5.38 11.89 15.18
CA LEU A 402 6.40 12.27 14.19
C LEU A 402 5.94 13.36 13.22
N GLY A 403 4.63 13.67 13.19
CA GLY A 403 4.00 14.65 12.31
C GLY A 403 3.86 16.06 12.90
#